data_4d97519a06dd0939220587ebb83e3909
#
_entry.id   4d97519a06dd0939220587ebb83e3909
#
_cell.length_a   1.000
_cell.length_b   1.000
_cell.length_c   1.000
_cell.angle_alpha   90.00
_cell.angle_beta   90.00
_cell.angle_gamma   90.00
#
_symmetry.space_group_name_H-M   'P 1'
#
loop_
_entity.id
_entity.type
_entity.pdbx_description
1 polymer ?
#
loop_
_entity_poly.entity_id
_entity_poly.type
_entity_poly.pdbx_seq_one_letter_code
_entity_poly.pdbx_strand_id
1 'polypeptide(L)'
;MSAIPKPPILAALLLVALLSAPSAQAKPPVNLNDCKAHAQNIVQVYAVAIACEKTQDAELEELVTRFAPANEDYLDACEKLGMTREMEKAWFKAEENKVERLLASRYKISPSDSDETRKQKTAAYCQDELPRLKKRLQRLFQ
;
A
#
# COMPACT_ATOMS: atom_id res chain seq x y z
N MET A 1 3.51 59.38 -14.47
CA MET A 1 3.73 58.15 -15.24
C MET A 1 4.14 57.05 -14.28
N SER A 2 3.28 56.15 -13.98
CA SER A 2 3.53 55.03 -13.06
C SER A 2 4.22 53.91 -13.84
N ALA A 3 5.47 53.60 -13.51
CA ALA A 3 6.12 52.39 -14.02
C ALA A 3 5.53 51.19 -13.37
N ILE A 4 4.93 50.32 -14.15
CA ILE A 4 4.43 48.99 -13.68
C ILE A 4 5.69 48.12 -13.47
N PRO A 5 5.97 47.64 -12.26
CA PRO A 5 7.09 46.73 -12.07
C PRO A 5 6.80 45.41 -12.77
N LYS A 6 7.66 45.00 -13.66
CA LYS A 6 7.63 43.64 -14.24
C LYS A 6 7.82 42.62 -13.14
N PRO A 7 6.95 41.60 -13.02
CA PRO A 7 7.18 40.53 -12.06
C PRO A 7 8.47 39.78 -12.45
N PRO A 8 9.28 39.37 -11.49
CA PRO A 8 10.52 38.67 -11.78
C PRO A 8 10.23 37.30 -12.39
N ILE A 9 10.81 37.07 -13.55
CA ILE A 9 10.72 35.81 -14.32
C ILE A 9 11.20 34.59 -13.49
N LEU A 10 11.93 34.84 -12.42
CA LEU A 10 12.41 33.80 -11.49
C LEU A 10 11.29 33.09 -10.70
N ALA A 11 10.13 33.72 -10.49
CA ALA A 11 9.03 33.08 -9.77
C ALA A 11 8.29 32.02 -10.61
N ALA A 12 8.29 32.14 -11.94
CA ALA A 12 7.68 31.20 -12.84
C ALA A 12 8.50 29.90 -13.02
N LEU A 13 9.84 29.99 -12.90
CA LEU A 13 10.72 28.83 -13.02
C LEU A 13 10.72 27.92 -11.79
N LEU A 14 10.43 28.46 -10.61
CA LEU A 14 10.33 27.68 -9.37
C LEU A 14 9.04 26.84 -9.31
N LEU A 15 7.95 27.28 -9.93
CA LEU A 15 6.70 26.53 -9.98
C LEU A 15 6.75 25.31 -10.93
N VAL A 16 7.56 25.39 -11.98
CA VAL A 16 7.72 24.27 -12.94
C VAL A 16 8.59 23.16 -12.36
N ALA A 17 9.56 23.49 -11.49
CA ALA A 17 10.42 22.52 -10.84
C ALA A 17 9.69 21.67 -9.78
N LEU A 18 8.61 22.16 -9.19
CA LEU A 18 7.78 21.42 -8.23
C LEU A 18 6.82 20.43 -8.91
N LEU A 19 6.52 20.60 -10.20
CA LEU A 19 5.66 19.71 -10.98
C LEU A 19 6.43 18.55 -11.64
N SER A 20 7.76 18.59 -11.62
CA SER A 20 8.63 17.59 -12.24
C SER A 20 9.43 16.74 -11.25
N ALA A 21 9.04 16.71 -9.96
CA ALA A 21 9.57 15.70 -9.04
C ALA A 21 9.19 14.32 -9.57
N PRO A 22 10.15 13.42 -9.90
CA PRO A 22 9.80 12.08 -10.33
C PRO A 22 9.00 11.42 -9.22
N SER A 23 7.72 11.10 -9.47
CA SER A 23 6.96 10.23 -8.59
C SER A 23 7.76 8.93 -8.50
N ALA A 24 8.20 8.54 -7.29
CA ALA A 24 8.87 7.28 -7.07
C ALA A 24 7.88 6.17 -7.41
N GLN A 25 7.99 5.61 -8.62
CA GLN A 25 7.16 4.52 -9.10
C GLN A 25 7.82 3.20 -8.74
N ALA A 26 7.00 2.22 -8.32
CA ALA A 26 7.46 0.84 -8.18
C ALA A 26 7.97 0.33 -9.54
N LYS A 27 9.01 -0.51 -9.54
CA LYS A 27 9.48 -1.15 -10.77
C LYS A 27 8.34 -1.95 -11.41
N PRO A 28 8.12 -1.82 -12.73
CA PRO A 28 7.06 -2.58 -13.40
C PRO A 28 7.33 -4.09 -13.30
N PRO A 29 6.26 -4.92 -13.34
CA PRO A 29 6.42 -6.38 -13.35
C PRO A 29 7.12 -6.85 -14.63
N VAL A 30 7.95 -7.88 -14.52
CA VAL A 30 8.64 -8.51 -15.64
C VAL A 30 7.91 -9.77 -16.10
N ASN A 31 7.24 -10.46 -15.18
CA ASN A 31 6.53 -11.70 -15.43
C ASN A 31 5.34 -11.89 -14.48
N LEU A 32 4.54 -12.93 -14.69
CA LEU A 32 3.37 -13.23 -13.86
C LEU A 32 3.71 -13.61 -12.41
N ASN A 33 4.92 -14.08 -12.12
CA ASN A 33 5.33 -14.33 -10.73
C ASN A 33 5.47 -13.01 -9.95
N ASP A 34 5.95 -11.96 -10.59
CA ASP A 34 5.98 -10.62 -9.99
C ASP A 34 4.56 -10.13 -9.69
N CYS A 35 3.63 -10.38 -10.60
CA CYS A 35 2.22 -10.04 -10.44
C CYS A 35 1.58 -10.79 -9.27
N LYS A 36 1.87 -12.08 -9.15
CA LYS A 36 1.42 -12.90 -8.01
C LYS A 36 1.96 -12.38 -6.68
N ALA A 37 3.25 -12.07 -6.61
CA ALA A 37 3.87 -11.50 -5.42
C ALA A 37 3.25 -10.15 -5.05
N HIS A 38 2.94 -9.32 -6.04
CA HIS A 38 2.28 -8.04 -5.83
C HIS A 38 0.84 -8.21 -5.29
N ALA A 39 0.07 -9.14 -5.84
CA ALA A 39 -1.26 -9.48 -5.33
C ALA A 39 -1.22 -9.92 -3.85
N GLN A 40 -0.23 -10.72 -3.47
CA GLN A 40 0.01 -11.09 -2.08
C GLN A 40 0.30 -9.88 -1.19
N ASN A 41 1.12 -8.94 -1.67
CA ASN A 41 1.41 -7.69 -0.95
C ASN A 41 0.16 -6.83 -0.76
N ILE A 42 -0.71 -6.75 -1.75
CA ILE A 42 -1.99 -6.01 -1.65
C ILE A 42 -2.82 -6.53 -0.48
N VAL A 43 -3.02 -7.83 -0.39
CA VAL A 43 -3.80 -8.44 0.69
C VAL A 43 -3.19 -8.11 2.06
N GLN A 44 -1.87 -8.21 2.19
CA GLN A 44 -1.18 -7.90 3.44
C GLN A 44 -1.24 -6.43 3.81
N VAL A 45 -1.11 -5.52 2.83
CA VAL A 45 -1.27 -4.07 3.06
C VAL A 45 -2.66 -3.77 3.62
N TYR A 46 -3.71 -4.30 3.00
CA TYR A 46 -5.07 -4.06 3.48
C TYR A 46 -5.33 -4.70 4.83
N ALA A 47 -4.87 -5.92 5.07
CA ALA A 47 -5.06 -6.60 6.36
C ALA A 47 -4.44 -5.80 7.51
N VAL A 48 -3.22 -5.31 7.35
CA VAL A 48 -2.53 -4.51 8.38
C VAL A 48 -3.14 -3.11 8.48
N ALA A 49 -3.48 -2.48 7.36
CA ALA A 49 -4.11 -1.15 7.37
C ALA A 49 -5.43 -1.17 8.14
N ILE A 50 -6.27 -2.18 7.94
CA ILE A 50 -7.53 -2.37 8.68
C ILE A 50 -7.25 -2.64 10.17
N ALA A 51 -6.32 -3.54 10.47
CA ALA A 51 -5.96 -3.86 11.85
C ALA A 51 -5.37 -2.66 12.61
N CYS A 52 -4.70 -1.75 11.91
CA CYS A 52 -4.03 -0.58 12.47
C CYS A 52 -4.84 0.71 12.33
N GLU A 53 -6.03 0.68 11.80
CA GLU A 53 -6.86 1.88 11.52
C GLU A 53 -6.99 2.79 12.75
N LYS A 54 -7.20 2.20 13.93
CA LYS A 54 -7.38 2.96 15.17
C LYS A 54 -6.10 3.55 15.77
N THR A 55 -4.93 3.15 15.27
CA THR A 55 -3.66 3.68 15.75
C THR A 55 -3.39 5.10 15.24
N GLN A 56 -4.06 5.53 14.16
CA GLN A 56 -3.86 6.81 13.49
C GLN A 56 -2.38 7.09 13.15
N ASP A 57 -1.69 6.06 12.68
CA ASP A 57 -0.27 6.16 12.31
C ASP A 57 -0.13 6.97 11.01
N ALA A 58 0.40 8.18 11.10
CA ALA A 58 0.52 9.11 9.97
C ALA A 58 1.46 8.59 8.88
N GLU A 59 2.53 7.87 9.23
CA GLU A 59 3.43 7.27 8.25
C GLU A 59 2.76 6.14 7.47
N LEU A 60 1.96 5.31 8.14
CA LEU A 60 1.17 4.28 7.47
C LEU A 60 0.17 4.89 6.51
N GLU A 61 -0.53 5.93 6.92
CA GLU A 61 -1.50 6.63 6.07
C GLU A 61 -0.84 7.20 4.82
N GLU A 62 0.31 7.84 4.96
CA GLU A 62 1.09 8.36 3.85
C GLU A 62 1.52 7.24 2.89
N LEU A 63 2.07 6.15 3.41
CA LEU A 63 2.53 5.02 2.60
C LEU A 63 1.38 4.34 1.85
N VAL A 64 0.23 4.15 2.49
CA VAL A 64 -0.96 3.57 1.86
C VAL A 64 -1.52 4.50 0.78
N THR A 65 -1.54 5.79 1.03
CA THR A 65 -1.96 6.80 0.04
C THR A 65 -1.07 6.79 -1.21
N ARG A 66 0.23 6.62 -1.04
CA ARG A 66 1.18 6.47 -2.16
C ARG A 66 1.04 5.13 -2.87
N PHE A 67 0.70 4.09 -2.14
CA PHE A 67 0.57 2.74 -2.67
C PHE A 67 -0.61 2.60 -3.64
N ALA A 68 -1.74 3.25 -3.36
CA ALA A 68 -2.97 3.07 -4.13
C ALA A 68 -2.80 3.36 -5.65
N PRO A 69 -2.29 4.53 -6.09
CA PRO A 69 -2.08 4.81 -7.52
C PRO A 69 -0.99 3.92 -8.12
N ALA A 70 0.10 3.65 -7.41
CA ALA A 70 1.17 2.76 -7.86
C ALA A 70 0.67 1.32 -8.06
N ASN A 71 -0.29 0.89 -7.24
CA ASN A 71 -0.93 -0.41 -7.35
C ASN A 71 -1.77 -0.53 -8.63
N GLU A 72 -2.54 0.48 -8.97
CA GLU A 72 -3.34 0.49 -10.22
C GLU A 72 -2.44 0.36 -11.44
N ASP A 73 -1.38 1.16 -11.53
CA ASP A 73 -0.41 1.10 -12.63
C ASP A 73 0.26 -0.28 -12.73
N TYR A 74 0.57 -0.89 -11.61
CA TYR A 74 1.20 -2.20 -11.56
C TYR A 74 0.24 -3.30 -12.04
N LEU A 75 -1.01 -3.27 -11.62
CA LEU A 75 -2.03 -4.23 -12.07
C LEU A 75 -2.32 -4.09 -13.55
N ASP A 76 -2.38 -2.88 -14.09
CA ASP A 76 -2.52 -2.63 -15.53
C ASP A 76 -1.37 -3.26 -16.32
N ALA A 77 -0.14 -3.14 -15.82
CA ALA A 77 1.02 -3.78 -16.40
C ALA A 77 0.94 -5.32 -16.32
N CYS A 78 0.38 -5.86 -15.24
CA CYS A 78 0.15 -7.30 -15.07
C CYS A 78 -0.89 -7.84 -16.06
N GLU A 79 -1.95 -7.10 -16.34
CA GLU A 79 -2.94 -7.48 -17.37
C GLU A 79 -2.29 -7.57 -18.75
N LYS A 80 -1.38 -6.66 -19.09
CA LYS A 80 -0.61 -6.69 -20.33
C LYS A 80 0.34 -7.90 -20.44
N LEU A 81 0.75 -8.46 -19.30
CA LEU A 81 1.55 -9.69 -19.24
C LEU A 81 0.69 -10.96 -19.28
N GLY A 82 -0.63 -10.85 -19.33
CA GLY A 82 -1.55 -11.98 -19.42
C GLY A 82 -2.21 -12.39 -18.11
N MET A 83 -2.14 -11.56 -17.06
CA MET A 83 -2.89 -11.79 -15.83
C MET A 83 -4.38 -11.70 -16.13
N THR A 84 -5.12 -12.75 -15.79
CA THR A 84 -6.58 -12.77 -15.89
C THR A 84 -7.22 -12.41 -14.55
N ARG A 85 -8.48 -12.00 -14.58
CA ARG A 85 -9.26 -11.73 -13.37
C ARG A 85 -9.40 -12.97 -12.48
N GLU A 86 -9.49 -14.14 -13.07
CA GLU A 86 -9.57 -15.42 -12.35
C GLU A 86 -8.26 -15.72 -11.61
N MET A 87 -7.10 -15.47 -12.25
CA MET A 87 -5.80 -15.62 -11.62
C MET A 87 -5.66 -14.67 -10.43
N GLU A 88 -5.98 -13.40 -10.62
CA GLU A 88 -5.92 -12.38 -9.57
C GLU A 88 -6.79 -12.76 -8.36
N LYS A 89 -8.06 -13.14 -8.60
CA LYS A 89 -8.97 -13.60 -7.54
C LYS A 89 -8.43 -14.82 -6.80
N ALA A 90 -7.86 -15.79 -7.51
CA ALA A 90 -7.29 -16.98 -6.91
C ALA A 90 -6.10 -16.65 -6.01
N TRP A 91 -5.23 -15.74 -6.44
CA TRP A 91 -4.09 -15.28 -5.65
C TRP A 91 -4.51 -14.50 -4.40
N PHE A 92 -5.47 -13.59 -4.53
CA PHE A 92 -6.05 -12.88 -3.39
C PHE A 92 -6.65 -13.86 -2.38
N LYS A 93 -7.48 -14.78 -2.82
CA LYS A 93 -8.12 -15.75 -1.94
C LYS A 93 -7.11 -16.65 -1.22
N ALA A 94 -6.08 -17.10 -1.92
CA ALA A 94 -5.02 -17.90 -1.31
C ALA A 94 -4.28 -17.13 -0.21
N GLU A 95 -3.99 -15.86 -0.43
CA GLU A 95 -3.30 -15.02 0.56
C GLU A 95 -4.21 -14.62 1.73
N GLU A 96 -5.47 -14.28 1.48
CA GLU A 96 -6.48 -14.06 2.53
C GLU A 96 -6.57 -15.27 3.46
N ASN A 97 -6.64 -16.49 2.91
CA ASN A 97 -6.66 -17.71 3.69
C ASN A 97 -5.41 -17.90 4.56
N LYS A 98 -4.24 -17.44 4.08
CA LYS A 98 -3.00 -17.46 4.90
C LYS A 98 -3.08 -16.48 6.05
N VAL A 99 -3.57 -15.26 5.79
CA VAL A 99 -3.76 -14.24 6.83
C VAL A 99 -4.74 -14.73 7.87
N GLU A 100 -5.89 -15.28 7.46
CA GLU A 100 -6.89 -15.86 8.38
C GLU A 100 -6.30 -16.95 9.27
N ARG A 101 -5.52 -17.87 8.68
CA ARG A 101 -4.84 -18.93 9.43
C ARG A 101 -3.81 -18.36 10.42
N LEU A 102 -3.08 -17.32 10.03
CA LEU A 102 -2.13 -16.62 10.90
C LEU A 102 -2.85 -15.97 12.09
N LEU A 103 -3.95 -15.28 11.84
CA LEU A 103 -4.75 -14.64 12.87
C LEU A 103 -5.32 -15.67 13.86
N ALA A 104 -5.80 -16.81 13.37
CA ALA A 104 -6.33 -17.88 14.20
C ALA A 104 -5.23 -18.61 15.00
N SER A 105 -4.10 -18.95 14.36
CA SER A 105 -3.05 -19.77 14.98
C SER A 105 -2.13 -18.98 15.92
N ARG A 106 -1.62 -17.84 15.45
CA ARG A 106 -0.64 -17.03 16.20
C ARG A 106 -1.30 -16.06 17.17
N TYR A 107 -2.35 -15.39 16.72
CA TYR A 107 -3.03 -14.37 17.52
C TYR A 107 -4.28 -14.89 18.24
N LYS A 108 -4.64 -16.16 18.00
CA LYS A 108 -5.76 -16.83 18.66
C LYS A 108 -7.10 -16.10 18.49
N ILE A 109 -7.26 -15.38 17.36
CA ILE A 109 -8.53 -14.73 17.04
C ILE A 109 -9.55 -15.79 16.66
N SER A 110 -10.69 -15.80 17.33
CA SER A 110 -11.79 -16.75 17.14
C SER A 110 -13.09 -16.02 16.78
N PRO A 111 -13.98 -16.65 15.98
CA PRO A 111 -15.32 -16.11 15.75
C PRO A 111 -16.15 -15.93 17.05
N SER A 112 -15.82 -16.69 18.10
CA SER A 112 -16.48 -16.61 19.41
C SER A 112 -15.91 -15.52 20.34
N ASP A 113 -14.86 -14.82 19.93
CA ASP A 113 -14.30 -13.74 20.72
C ASP A 113 -15.31 -12.60 20.88
N SER A 114 -15.36 -12.01 22.09
CA SER A 114 -16.04 -10.74 22.30
C SER A 114 -15.38 -9.63 21.48
N ASP A 115 -16.11 -8.54 21.20
CA ASP A 115 -15.57 -7.42 20.46
C ASP A 115 -14.32 -6.81 21.13
N GLU A 116 -14.31 -6.72 22.46
CA GLU A 116 -13.18 -6.22 23.22
C GLU A 116 -11.96 -7.14 23.11
N THR A 117 -12.15 -8.46 23.27
CA THR A 117 -11.08 -9.45 23.11
C THR A 117 -10.53 -9.44 21.70
N ARG A 118 -11.40 -9.35 20.69
CA ARG A 118 -10.98 -9.26 19.29
C ARG A 118 -10.16 -8.00 19.01
N LYS A 119 -10.55 -6.85 19.56
CA LYS A 119 -9.79 -5.59 19.46
C LYS A 119 -8.38 -5.73 20.04
N GLN A 120 -8.24 -6.35 21.21
CA GLN A 120 -6.94 -6.56 21.86
C GLN A 120 -6.03 -7.45 21.01
N LYS A 121 -6.55 -8.57 20.51
CA LYS A 121 -5.82 -9.50 19.65
C LYS A 121 -5.44 -8.86 18.30
N THR A 122 -6.33 -8.08 17.72
CA THR A 122 -6.08 -7.32 16.48
C THR A 122 -5.02 -6.25 16.70
N ALA A 123 -5.02 -5.58 17.85
CA ALA A 123 -3.98 -4.61 18.20
C ALA A 123 -2.59 -5.26 18.29
N ALA A 124 -2.50 -6.48 18.83
CA ALA A 124 -1.25 -7.23 18.87
C ALA A 124 -0.75 -7.58 17.45
N TYR A 125 -1.62 -7.99 16.56
CA TYR A 125 -1.30 -8.22 15.15
C TYR A 125 -0.80 -6.94 14.47
N CYS A 126 -1.49 -5.82 14.65
CA CYS A 126 -1.06 -4.52 14.15
C CYS A 126 0.34 -4.16 14.65
N GLN A 127 0.57 -4.28 15.96
CA GLN A 127 1.85 -3.95 16.58
C GLN A 127 3.03 -4.76 16.03
N ASP A 128 2.81 -6.04 15.74
CA ASP A 128 3.84 -6.93 15.20
C ASP A 128 4.10 -6.69 13.71
N GLU A 129 3.05 -6.48 12.92
CA GLU A 129 3.14 -6.45 11.46
C GLU A 129 3.37 -5.05 10.88
N LEU A 130 2.99 -3.98 11.61
CA LEU A 130 3.12 -2.61 11.14
C LEU A 130 4.56 -2.22 10.74
N PRO A 131 5.60 -2.49 11.55
CA PRO A 131 6.97 -2.17 11.17
C PRO A 131 7.45 -2.92 9.92
N ARG A 132 7.00 -4.16 9.75
CA ARG A 132 7.33 -4.99 8.58
C ARG A 132 6.66 -4.46 7.31
N LEU A 133 5.40 -4.06 7.43
CA LEU A 133 4.66 -3.45 6.33
C LEU A 133 5.29 -2.14 5.89
N LYS A 134 5.63 -1.25 6.82
CA LYS A 134 6.29 0.02 6.51
C LYS A 134 7.59 -0.19 5.73
N LYS A 135 8.45 -1.10 6.17
CA LYS A 135 9.69 -1.44 5.46
C LYS A 135 9.42 -1.99 4.05
N ARG A 136 8.38 -2.80 3.89
CA ARG A 136 8.00 -3.37 2.60
C ARG A 136 7.53 -2.29 1.64
N LEU A 137 6.63 -1.41 2.08
CA LEU A 137 6.12 -0.31 1.28
C LEU A 137 7.22 0.69 0.91
N GLN A 138 8.11 1.03 1.83
CA GLN A 138 9.26 1.89 1.55
C GLN A 138 10.16 1.32 0.44
N ARG A 139 10.40 -0.01 0.43
CA ARG A 139 11.18 -0.67 -0.63
C ARG A 139 10.50 -0.64 -1.99
N LEU A 140 9.17 -0.69 -2.03
CA LEU A 140 8.43 -0.61 -3.30
C LEU A 140 8.61 0.73 -4.01
N PHE A 141 8.93 1.79 -3.26
CA PHE A 141 9.08 3.16 -3.77
C PHE A 141 10.55 3.61 -3.88
N GLN A 142 11.49 2.74 -3.66
CA GLN A 142 12.91 2.97 -3.91
C GLN A 142 13.30 2.48 -5.31
#